data_e1d7cd73c5a44d398676ac999cf79bba
#
_entry.id   e1d7cd73c5a44d398676ac999cf79bba
#
_cell.length_a   1.000
_cell.length_b   1.000
_cell.length_c   1.000
_cell.angle_alpha   90.00
_cell.angle_beta   90.00
_cell.angle_gamma   90.00
#
_symmetry.space_group_name_H-M   'P 1'
#
loop_
_entity.id
_entity.type
_entity.pdbx_description
1 polymer ?
#
loop_
_entity_poly.entity_id
_entity_poly.type
_entity_poly.pdbx_seq_one_letter_code
_entity_poly.pdbx_strand_id
1 'polypeptide(L)'
;MGTEEKYTSSLQIERRSIDYIPASERHGTPRRLFFIWFGANMQVTAAATGAIAVLIGLSLPWALLALLIGNLFGVTFMAAHSAQGPKLGIPQMIQSRAQFGFYGAIVPLVLVLLMYVGYFAASAILGGAALAAWWGINDKLATVIVSLLCTVLAIYGYRMIHQYERWISLVSGLGFVYLTIRLLTLHHISSVWVSGSVPYGTFLLAITLAATWQITYAPYVADYSLSLIHI
;
A
#
# COMPACT_ATOMS: atom_id res chain seq x y z
N MET A 1 0.96 -32.71 -26.21
CA MET A 1 0.10 -31.65 -26.80
C MET A 1 -0.79 -31.15 -25.68
N GLY A 2 -0.28 -30.19 -24.90
CA GLY A 2 -0.99 -29.57 -23.77
C GLY A 2 -1.72 -28.35 -24.29
N THR A 3 -3.02 -28.34 -24.13
CA THR A 3 -3.89 -27.20 -24.42
C THR A 3 -3.49 -26.02 -23.55
N GLU A 4 -2.93 -24.98 -24.14
CA GLU A 4 -2.86 -23.65 -23.57
C GLU A 4 -4.29 -23.17 -23.32
N GLU A 5 -4.79 -23.33 -22.09
CA GLU A 5 -5.97 -22.61 -21.65
C GLU A 5 -5.63 -21.11 -21.66
N LYS A 6 -5.94 -20.47 -22.76
CA LYS A 6 -5.95 -19.01 -22.88
C LYS A 6 -6.91 -18.47 -21.83
N TYR A 7 -6.36 -17.83 -20.81
CA TYR A 7 -7.13 -17.07 -19.83
C TYR A 7 -7.79 -15.86 -20.52
N THR A 8 -9.01 -16.05 -21.02
CA THR A 8 -9.68 -15.13 -21.94
C THR A 8 -10.67 -14.17 -21.29
N SER A 9 -10.86 -14.15 -19.96
CA SER A 9 -11.74 -13.16 -19.34
C SER A 9 -11.13 -12.50 -18.11
N SER A 10 -11.34 -11.18 -18.00
CA SER A 10 -10.95 -10.35 -16.85
C SER A 10 -11.75 -10.66 -15.57
N LEU A 11 -12.78 -11.48 -15.66
CA LEU A 11 -13.74 -11.82 -14.60
C LEU A 11 -13.52 -13.22 -13.99
N GLN A 12 -12.37 -13.85 -14.19
CA GLN A 12 -12.10 -15.16 -13.59
C GLN A 12 -11.61 -15.01 -12.15
N ILE A 13 -12.27 -15.71 -11.23
CA ILE A 13 -11.87 -15.84 -9.84
C ILE A 13 -10.57 -16.68 -9.79
N GLU A 14 -9.59 -16.21 -9.00
CA GLU A 14 -8.32 -16.89 -8.81
C GLU A 14 -8.53 -18.29 -8.20
N ARG A 15 -7.97 -19.31 -8.83
CA ARG A 15 -8.17 -20.71 -8.41
C ARG A 15 -7.13 -21.22 -7.41
N ARG A 16 -5.96 -20.55 -7.34
CA ARG A 16 -4.84 -20.95 -6.46
C ARG A 16 -4.62 -19.89 -5.37
N SER A 17 -5.43 -19.96 -4.31
CA SER A 17 -5.36 -18.97 -3.21
C SER A 17 -4.27 -19.27 -2.18
N ILE A 18 -4.02 -20.57 -1.87
CA ILE A 18 -3.06 -21.00 -0.84
C ILE A 18 -2.06 -22.03 -1.34
N ASP A 19 -2.17 -22.46 -2.59
CA ASP A 19 -1.35 -23.50 -3.16
C ASP A 19 0.00 -23.00 -3.68
N TYR A 20 0.95 -23.91 -3.80
CA TYR A 20 2.23 -23.64 -4.43
C TYR A 20 2.06 -23.25 -5.91
N ILE A 21 2.71 -22.15 -6.31
CA ILE A 21 2.74 -21.70 -7.71
C ILE A 21 4.04 -22.18 -8.37
N PRO A 22 3.96 -23.15 -9.33
CA PRO A 22 5.12 -23.62 -10.04
C PRO A 22 5.83 -22.53 -10.83
N ALA A 23 7.15 -22.63 -11.00
CA ALA A 23 7.93 -21.65 -11.75
C ALA A 23 7.44 -21.44 -13.19
N SER A 24 6.88 -22.49 -13.80
CA SER A 24 6.31 -22.45 -15.15
C SER A 24 5.04 -21.58 -15.28
N GLU A 25 4.34 -21.32 -14.18
CA GLU A 25 3.14 -20.47 -14.14
C GLU A 25 3.45 -19.02 -13.76
N ARG A 26 4.69 -18.72 -13.36
CA ARG A 26 5.12 -17.39 -12.97
C ARG A 26 5.48 -16.55 -14.19
N HIS A 27 4.98 -15.33 -14.24
CA HIS A 27 5.13 -14.45 -15.43
C HIS A 27 5.28 -12.95 -15.06
N GLY A 28 5.49 -12.64 -13.79
CA GLY A 28 5.65 -11.26 -13.31
C GLY A 28 7.04 -10.69 -13.60
N THR A 29 7.12 -9.37 -13.67
CA THR A 29 8.39 -8.63 -13.81
C THR A 29 8.55 -7.60 -12.69
N PRO A 30 9.79 -7.27 -12.26
CA PRO A 30 10.05 -6.24 -11.24
C PRO A 30 9.45 -4.88 -11.60
N ARG A 31 9.43 -4.51 -12.89
CA ARG A 31 8.82 -3.27 -13.36
C ARG A 31 7.32 -3.21 -13.05
N ARG A 32 6.63 -4.35 -13.14
CA ARG A 32 5.20 -4.44 -12.82
C ARG A 32 4.95 -4.20 -11.33
N LEU A 33 5.79 -4.76 -10.46
CA LEU A 33 5.75 -4.51 -9.02
C LEU A 33 6.00 -3.05 -8.67
N PHE A 34 6.92 -2.38 -9.36
CA PHE A 34 7.15 -0.96 -9.16
C PHE A 34 5.84 -0.16 -9.31
N PHE A 35 5.08 -0.38 -10.38
CA PHE A 35 3.81 0.34 -10.58
C PHE A 35 2.75 0.00 -9.52
N ILE A 36 2.69 -1.25 -9.06
CA ILE A 36 1.78 -1.64 -7.99
C ILE A 36 2.11 -0.87 -6.70
N TRP A 37 3.36 -0.92 -6.26
CA TRP A 37 3.77 -0.27 -5.01
C TRP A 37 3.79 1.26 -5.11
N PHE A 38 4.12 1.79 -6.27
CA PHE A 38 3.98 3.22 -6.53
C PHE A 38 2.50 3.64 -6.40
N GLY A 39 1.59 2.90 -7.02
CA GLY A 39 0.15 3.14 -6.93
C GLY A 39 -0.39 3.01 -5.52
N ALA A 40 0.00 1.95 -4.81
CA ALA A 40 -0.41 1.72 -3.42
C ALA A 40 0.00 2.87 -2.48
N ASN A 41 1.06 3.62 -2.81
CA ASN A 41 1.50 4.79 -2.05
C ASN A 41 0.91 6.12 -2.57
N MET A 42 0.28 6.16 -3.75
CA MET A 42 -0.36 7.36 -4.31
C MET A 42 -1.80 7.50 -3.81
N GLN A 43 -1.97 7.58 -2.51
CA GLN A 43 -3.28 7.63 -1.83
C GLN A 43 -3.32 8.70 -0.74
N VAL A 44 -4.54 9.12 -0.39
CA VAL A 44 -4.78 10.19 0.60
C VAL A 44 -4.23 9.82 1.98
N THR A 45 -4.29 8.56 2.38
CA THR A 45 -3.74 8.08 3.66
C THR A 45 -2.22 8.26 3.75
N ALA A 46 -1.48 8.07 2.65
CA ALA A 46 -0.04 8.33 2.60
C ALA A 46 0.25 9.84 2.76
N ALA A 47 -0.51 10.68 2.06
CA ALA A 47 -0.41 12.14 2.20
C ALA A 47 -0.74 12.60 3.63
N ALA A 48 -1.80 12.04 4.25
CA ALA A 48 -2.16 12.31 5.64
C ALA A 48 -1.04 11.92 6.61
N THR A 49 -0.42 10.75 6.43
CA THR A 49 0.74 10.31 7.23
C THR A 49 1.91 11.28 7.11
N GLY A 50 2.19 11.77 5.90
CA GLY A 50 3.20 12.82 5.68
C GLY A 50 2.87 14.13 6.39
N ALA A 51 1.60 14.56 6.35
CA ALA A 51 1.14 15.77 7.02
C ALA A 51 1.25 15.68 8.55
N ILE A 52 1.07 14.51 9.16
CA ILE A 52 1.22 14.31 10.60
C ILE A 52 2.59 14.78 11.08
N ALA A 53 3.67 14.53 10.34
CA ALA A 53 5.01 14.95 10.72
C ALA A 53 5.12 16.47 10.96
N VAL A 54 4.42 17.27 10.16
CA VAL A 54 4.34 18.73 10.32
C VAL A 54 3.37 19.11 11.44
N LEU A 55 2.21 18.43 11.52
CA LEU A 55 1.19 18.70 12.54
C LEU A 55 1.69 18.45 13.96
N ILE A 56 2.60 17.50 14.17
CA ILE A 56 3.23 17.25 15.48
C ILE A 56 4.36 18.22 15.80
N GLY A 57 4.59 19.24 14.95
CA GLY A 57 5.47 20.38 15.22
C GLY A 57 6.84 20.35 14.55
N LEU A 58 7.10 19.45 13.58
CA LEU A 58 8.32 19.52 12.80
C LEU A 58 8.21 20.59 11.71
N SER A 59 9.27 21.36 11.50
CA SER A 59 9.39 22.18 10.29
C SER A 59 9.54 21.27 9.05
N LEU A 60 9.17 21.79 7.89
CA LEU A 60 9.13 21.02 6.65
C LEU A 60 10.46 20.27 6.33
N PRO A 61 11.66 20.88 6.46
CA PRO A 61 12.92 20.18 6.20
C PRO A 61 13.13 18.98 7.14
N TRP A 62 12.82 19.14 8.42
CA TRP A 62 12.97 18.07 9.39
C TRP A 62 11.90 16.98 9.23
N ALA A 63 10.69 17.35 8.85
CA ALA A 63 9.65 16.39 8.50
C ALA A 63 10.07 15.57 7.29
N LEU A 64 10.56 16.19 6.20
CA LEU A 64 11.04 15.48 5.02
C LEU A 64 12.22 14.55 5.34
N LEU A 65 13.17 15.00 6.16
CA LEU A 65 14.29 14.16 6.58
C LEU A 65 13.84 12.96 7.40
N ALA A 66 12.94 13.17 8.37
CA ALA A 66 12.38 12.10 9.19
C ALA A 66 11.62 11.07 8.36
N LEU A 67 10.78 11.54 7.44
CA LEU A 67 10.02 10.68 6.52
C LEU A 67 10.96 9.89 5.59
N LEU A 68 12.02 10.52 5.08
CA LEU A 68 13.02 9.83 4.26
C LEU A 68 13.72 8.71 5.02
N ILE A 69 14.24 9.02 6.22
CA ILE A 69 14.94 8.04 7.07
C ILE A 69 13.99 6.89 7.44
N GLY A 70 12.76 7.21 7.88
CA GLY A 70 11.77 6.21 8.27
C GLY A 70 11.37 5.31 7.11
N ASN A 71 11.10 5.86 5.92
CA ASN A 71 10.75 5.08 4.75
C ASN A 71 11.93 4.19 4.28
N LEU A 72 13.17 4.69 4.26
CA LEU A 72 14.35 3.90 3.91
C LEU A 72 14.56 2.75 4.90
N PHE A 73 14.38 3.00 6.18
CA PHE A 73 14.44 1.94 7.19
C PHE A 73 13.33 0.90 7.00
N GLY A 74 12.09 1.34 6.87
CA GLY A 74 10.95 0.44 6.73
C GLY A 74 10.97 -0.39 5.44
N VAL A 75 11.39 0.20 4.30
CA VAL A 75 11.44 -0.50 3.02
C VAL A 75 12.48 -1.63 3.01
N THR A 76 13.51 -1.60 3.85
CA THR A 76 14.47 -2.72 3.94
C THR A 76 13.79 -4.00 4.41
N PHE A 77 12.87 -3.90 5.38
CA PHE A 77 12.08 -5.04 5.85
C PHE A 77 11.07 -5.50 4.80
N MET A 78 10.37 -4.55 4.19
CA MET A 78 9.43 -4.85 3.11
C MET A 78 10.12 -5.57 1.95
N ALA A 79 11.28 -5.10 1.49
CA ALA A 79 12.04 -5.71 0.41
C ALA A 79 12.54 -7.11 0.76
N ALA A 80 13.05 -7.31 1.99
CA ALA A 80 13.50 -8.61 2.46
C ALA A 80 12.36 -9.66 2.47
N HIS A 81 11.14 -9.27 2.88
CA HIS A 81 9.99 -10.14 2.83
C HIS A 81 9.49 -10.37 1.40
N SER A 82 9.52 -9.34 0.55
CA SER A 82 9.14 -9.48 -0.86
C SER A 82 9.98 -10.54 -1.60
N ALA A 83 11.26 -10.67 -1.26
CA ALA A 83 12.15 -11.65 -1.87
C ALA A 83 11.79 -13.11 -1.54
N GLN A 84 10.96 -13.36 -0.54
CA GLN A 84 10.55 -14.71 -0.15
C GLN A 84 9.51 -15.30 -1.11
N GLY A 85 8.61 -14.47 -1.66
CA GLY A 85 7.55 -14.91 -2.55
C GLY A 85 8.05 -15.75 -3.73
N PRO A 86 8.91 -15.21 -4.61
CA PRO A 86 9.46 -15.93 -5.76
C PRO A 86 10.34 -17.12 -5.37
N LYS A 87 11.02 -17.06 -4.22
CA LYS A 87 11.85 -18.18 -3.75
C LYS A 87 11.03 -19.37 -3.29
N LEU A 88 9.95 -19.12 -2.55
CA LEU A 88 9.18 -20.16 -1.90
C LEU A 88 7.94 -20.58 -2.71
N GLY A 89 7.38 -19.69 -3.51
CA GLY A 89 6.23 -19.96 -4.38
C GLY A 89 4.91 -20.23 -3.62
N ILE A 90 4.84 -19.84 -2.35
CA ILE A 90 3.65 -19.99 -1.49
C ILE A 90 3.31 -18.65 -0.83
N PRO A 91 2.01 -18.41 -0.51
CA PRO A 91 1.57 -17.18 0.15
C PRO A 91 2.27 -16.93 1.48
N GLN A 92 2.51 -15.66 1.81
CA GLN A 92 3.34 -15.27 2.95
C GLN A 92 2.77 -15.77 4.29
N MET A 93 1.46 -15.75 4.47
CA MET A 93 0.86 -16.27 5.70
C MET A 93 0.98 -17.79 5.83
N ILE A 94 1.11 -18.52 4.73
CA ILE A 94 1.45 -19.95 4.75
C ILE A 94 2.91 -20.16 5.15
N GLN A 95 3.83 -19.27 4.68
CA GLN A 95 5.25 -19.30 5.07
C GLN A 95 5.43 -19.11 6.57
N SER A 96 4.55 -18.39 7.26
CA SER A 96 4.61 -18.17 8.69
C SER A 96 4.54 -19.47 9.52
N ARG A 97 4.00 -20.57 8.95
CA ARG A 97 4.00 -21.89 9.57
C ARG A 97 5.39 -22.45 9.79
N ALA A 98 6.35 -22.10 8.94
CA ALA A 98 7.74 -22.51 9.09
C ALA A 98 8.43 -21.78 10.27
N GLN A 99 7.98 -20.57 10.58
CA GLN A 99 8.55 -19.74 11.64
C GLN A 99 7.91 -20.00 13.02
N PHE A 100 6.58 -20.16 13.03
CA PHE A 100 5.77 -20.21 14.27
C PHE A 100 5.12 -21.59 14.53
N GLY A 101 5.32 -22.55 13.62
CA GLY A 101 4.60 -23.83 13.65
C GLY A 101 3.15 -23.69 13.17
N PHE A 102 2.45 -24.82 13.04
CA PHE A 102 1.10 -24.86 12.48
C PHE A 102 0.09 -24.02 13.29
N TYR A 103 0.06 -24.20 14.61
CA TYR A 103 -0.84 -23.45 15.49
C TYR A 103 -0.35 -22.04 15.79
N GLY A 104 0.96 -21.83 15.90
CA GLY A 104 1.54 -20.51 16.16
C GLY A 104 1.32 -19.52 15.00
N ALA A 105 1.19 -20.01 13.78
CA ALA A 105 0.89 -19.20 12.61
C ALA A 105 -0.51 -18.54 12.66
N ILE A 106 -1.40 -18.98 13.52
CA ILE A 106 -2.73 -18.35 13.73
C ILE A 106 -2.56 -16.93 14.25
N VAL A 107 -1.57 -16.67 15.10
CA VAL A 107 -1.35 -15.33 15.68
C VAL A 107 -1.04 -14.28 14.62
N PRO A 108 0.01 -14.42 13.78
CA PRO A 108 0.27 -13.46 12.71
C PRO A 108 -0.89 -13.38 11.70
N LEU A 109 -1.58 -14.48 11.42
CA LEU A 109 -2.74 -14.48 10.53
C LEU A 109 -3.87 -13.59 11.06
N VAL A 110 -4.24 -13.74 12.33
CA VAL A 110 -5.28 -12.91 12.95
C VAL A 110 -4.87 -11.43 12.96
N LEU A 111 -3.61 -11.12 13.30
CA LEU A 111 -3.11 -9.75 13.30
C LEU A 111 -3.16 -9.12 11.92
N VAL A 112 -2.80 -9.86 10.86
CA VAL A 112 -2.88 -9.38 9.47
C VAL A 112 -4.33 -9.16 9.05
N LEU A 113 -5.26 -10.05 9.41
CA LEU A 113 -6.69 -9.85 9.12
C LEU A 113 -7.22 -8.60 9.81
N LEU A 114 -6.89 -8.37 11.08
CA LEU A 114 -7.28 -7.15 11.80
C LEU A 114 -6.69 -5.89 11.14
N MET A 115 -5.44 -5.97 10.69
CA MET A 115 -4.78 -4.90 9.95
C MET A 115 -5.52 -4.60 8.63
N TYR A 116 -5.91 -5.60 7.85
CA TYR A 116 -6.67 -5.40 6.61
C TYR A 116 -8.02 -4.74 6.87
N VAL A 117 -8.75 -5.19 7.90
CA VAL A 117 -10.01 -4.57 8.31
C VAL A 117 -9.79 -3.10 8.70
N GLY A 118 -8.73 -2.81 9.46
CA GLY A 118 -8.38 -1.44 9.86
C GLY A 118 -8.08 -0.53 8.65
N TYR A 119 -7.26 -1.00 7.71
CA TYR A 119 -6.96 -0.24 6.49
C TYR A 119 -8.17 -0.05 5.60
N PHE A 120 -8.99 -1.08 5.43
CA PHE A 120 -10.23 -0.98 4.68
C PHE A 120 -11.16 0.08 5.28
N ALA A 121 -11.38 0.03 6.60
CA ALA A 121 -12.23 0.98 7.31
C ALA A 121 -11.71 2.43 7.18
N ALA A 122 -10.41 2.64 7.43
CA ALA A 122 -9.79 3.97 7.31
C ALA A 122 -9.91 4.52 5.88
N SER A 123 -9.61 3.69 4.88
CA SER A 123 -9.68 4.09 3.48
C SER A 123 -11.12 4.34 3.02
N ALA A 124 -12.08 3.53 3.48
CA ALA A 124 -13.49 3.70 3.17
C ALA A 124 -14.07 5.00 3.76
N ILE A 125 -13.67 5.35 4.99
CA ILE A 125 -14.07 6.60 5.64
C ILE A 125 -13.50 7.81 4.89
N LEU A 126 -12.20 7.81 4.59
CA LEU A 126 -11.56 8.92 3.87
C LEU A 126 -12.07 9.05 2.44
N GLY A 127 -12.23 7.93 1.74
CA GLY A 127 -12.81 7.92 0.39
C GLY A 127 -14.26 8.35 0.39
N GLY A 128 -15.03 7.93 1.39
CA GLY A 128 -16.43 8.35 1.60
C GLY A 128 -16.54 9.84 1.84
N ALA A 129 -15.72 10.41 2.72
CA ALA A 129 -15.68 11.84 2.98
C ALA A 129 -15.34 12.65 1.71
N ALA A 130 -14.37 12.20 0.92
CA ALA A 130 -14.02 12.84 -0.34
C ALA A 130 -15.19 12.77 -1.36
N LEU A 131 -15.86 11.62 -1.48
CA LEU A 131 -17.02 11.45 -2.37
C LEU A 131 -18.20 12.30 -1.91
N ALA A 132 -18.45 12.36 -0.61
CA ALA A 132 -19.51 13.18 -0.02
C ALA A 132 -19.29 14.66 -0.30
N ALA A 133 -18.05 15.15 -0.12
CA ALA A 133 -17.68 16.53 -0.41
C ALA A 133 -17.84 16.87 -1.90
N TRP A 134 -17.57 15.93 -2.80
CA TRP A 134 -17.67 16.14 -4.23
C TRP A 134 -19.11 16.11 -4.76
N TRP A 135 -19.94 15.18 -4.26
CA TRP A 135 -21.31 14.99 -4.72
C TRP A 135 -22.36 15.68 -3.87
N GLY A 136 -21.99 16.25 -2.72
CA GLY A 136 -22.92 16.88 -1.79
C GLY A 136 -23.90 15.89 -1.13
N ILE A 137 -23.47 14.63 -0.97
CA ILE A 137 -24.27 13.58 -0.33
C ILE A 137 -23.82 13.33 1.11
N ASN A 138 -24.62 12.58 1.87
CA ASN A 138 -24.30 12.24 3.25
C ASN A 138 -23.07 11.34 3.34
N ASP A 139 -22.15 11.62 4.30
CA ASP A 139 -20.90 10.89 4.52
C ASP A 139 -21.09 9.39 4.71
N LYS A 140 -22.13 8.98 5.44
CA LYS A 140 -22.44 7.56 5.68
C LYS A 140 -22.82 6.86 4.38
N LEU A 141 -23.66 7.50 3.57
CA LEU A 141 -24.05 6.95 2.27
C LEU A 141 -22.85 6.86 1.32
N ALA A 142 -22.05 7.89 1.26
CA ALA A 142 -20.82 7.92 0.46
C ALA A 142 -19.84 6.81 0.89
N THR A 143 -19.63 6.63 2.20
CA THR A 143 -18.79 5.56 2.74
C THR A 143 -19.31 4.16 2.37
N VAL A 144 -20.64 3.94 2.43
CA VAL A 144 -21.25 2.68 1.99
C VAL A 144 -21.01 2.44 0.50
N ILE A 145 -21.20 3.45 -0.34
CA ILE A 145 -20.96 3.35 -1.80
C ILE A 145 -19.50 2.96 -2.08
N VAL A 146 -18.54 3.66 -1.46
CA VAL A 146 -17.10 3.36 -1.62
C VAL A 146 -16.79 1.94 -1.15
N SER A 147 -17.33 1.54 0.01
CA SER A 147 -17.10 0.19 0.56
C SER A 147 -17.64 -0.90 -0.36
N LEU A 148 -18.82 -0.72 -0.94
CA LEU A 148 -19.40 -1.67 -1.91
C LEU A 148 -18.58 -1.75 -3.18
N LEU A 149 -18.12 -0.62 -3.73
CA LEU A 149 -17.26 -0.61 -4.91
C LEU A 149 -15.93 -1.34 -4.65
N CYS A 150 -15.30 -1.09 -3.50
CA CYS A 150 -14.06 -1.79 -3.10
C CYS A 150 -14.30 -3.29 -2.92
N THR A 151 -15.45 -3.68 -2.34
CA THR A 151 -15.80 -5.10 -2.16
C THR A 151 -16.00 -5.81 -3.50
N VAL A 152 -16.69 -5.16 -4.44
CA VAL A 152 -16.85 -5.71 -5.81
C VAL A 152 -15.48 -5.89 -6.48
N LEU A 153 -14.60 -4.89 -6.41
CA LEU A 153 -13.22 -5.00 -6.92
C LEU A 153 -12.45 -6.15 -6.27
N ALA A 154 -12.59 -6.33 -4.96
CA ALA A 154 -11.93 -7.42 -4.24
C ALA A 154 -12.42 -8.82 -4.66
N ILE A 155 -13.72 -8.98 -4.94
CA ILE A 155 -14.30 -10.24 -5.40
C ILE A 155 -13.78 -10.66 -6.78
N TYR A 156 -13.65 -9.71 -7.70
CA TYR A 156 -13.13 -9.98 -9.04
C TYR A 156 -11.60 -10.12 -9.11
N GLY A 157 -10.90 -9.82 -8.02
CA GLY A 157 -9.54 -10.23 -7.74
C GLY A 157 -8.45 -9.53 -8.55
N TYR A 158 -7.31 -10.20 -8.61
CA TYR A 158 -6.00 -9.72 -9.00
C TYR A 158 -5.95 -8.93 -10.34
N ARG A 159 -6.64 -9.40 -11.38
CA ARG A 159 -6.57 -8.74 -12.71
C ARG A 159 -7.22 -7.37 -12.74
N MET A 160 -8.41 -7.25 -12.14
CA MET A 160 -9.10 -5.95 -12.06
C MET A 160 -8.32 -4.97 -11.18
N ILE A 161 -7.79 -5.45 -10.05
CA ILE A 161 -6.96 -4.65 -9.17
C ILE A 161 -5.76 -4.08 -9.92
N HIS A 162 -5.00 -4.91 -10.65
CA HIS A 162 -3.83 -4.45 -11.42
C HIS A 162 -4.16 -3.45 -12.52
N GLN A 163 -5.27 -3.66 -13.21
CA GLN A 163 -5.69 -2.75 -14.28
C GLN A 163 -6.15 -1.40 -13.70
N TYR A 164 -6.89 -1.45 -12.58
CA TYR A 164 -7.33 -0.29 -11.83
C TYR A 164 -6.14 0.48 -11.24
N GLU A 165 -5.23 -0.19 -10.54
CA GLU A 165 -4.05 0.43 -9.91
C GLU A 165 -3.17 1.17 -10.91
N ARG A 166 -2.99 0.63 -12.11
CA ARG A 166 -2.19 1.29 -13.13
C ARG A 166 -2.75 2.66 -13.52
N TRP A 167 -4.06 2.75 -13.72
CA TRP A 167 -4.72 3.99 -14.10
C TRP A 167 -4.84 4.96 -12.93
N ILE A 168 -5.25 4.47 -11.78
CA ILE A 168 -5.36 5.29 -10.57
C ILE A 168 -4.00 5.82 -10.14
N SER A 169 -2.93 5.02 -10.22
CA SER A 169 -1.57 5.48 -9.92
C SER A 169 -1.14 6.65 -10.80
N LEU A 170 -1.44 6.57 -12.10
CA LEU A 170 -1.13 7.65 -13.02
C LEU A 170 -1.94 8.92 -12.69
N VAL A 171 -3.26 8.77 -12.52
CA VAL A 171 -4.16 9.91 -12.23
C VAL A 171 -3.82 10.52 -10.87
N SER A 172 -3.63 9.70 -9.84
CA SER A 172 -3.25 10.17 -8.50
C SER A 172 -1.87 10.82 -8.49
N GLY A 173 -0.89 10.20 -9.18
CA GLY A 173 0.45 10.77 -9.30
C GLY A 173 0.42 12.16 -9.97
N LEU A 174 -0.31 12.31 -11.07
CA LEU A 174 -0.50 13.62 -11.72
C LEU A 174 -1.25 14.61 -10.82
N GLY A 175 -2.24 14.13 -10.07
CA GLY A 175 -2.96 14.93 -9.06
C GLY A 175 -2.04 15.44 -7.97
N PHE A 176 -1.18 14.58 -7.40
CA PHE A 176 -0.20 15.00 -6.38
C PHE A 176 0.85 15.96 -6.94
N VAL A 177 1.34 15.76 -8.16
CA VAL A 177 2.24 16.71 -8.84
C VAL A 177 1.55 18.06 -9.02
N TYR A 178 0.32 18.07 -9.53
CA TYR A 178 -0.46 19.29 -9.67
C TYR A 178 -0.67 20.02 -8.34
N LEU A 179 -1.08 19.30 -7.30
CA LEU A 179 -1.26 19.87 -5.96
C LEU A 179 0.05 20.44 -5.41
N THR A 180 1.16 19.72 -5.59
CA THR A 180 2.48 20.20 -5.16
C THR A 180 2.84 21.49 -5.87
N ILE A 181 2.72 21.54 -7.20
CA ILE A 181 2.99 22.76 -7.98
C ILE A 181 2.08 23.90 -7.50
N ARG A 182 0.79 23.65 -7.32
CA ARG A 182 -0.17 24.68 -6.85
C ARG A 182 0.18 25.19 -5.46
N LEU A 183 0.55 24.32 -4.52
CA LEU A 183 0.98 24.72 -3.19
C LEU A 183 2.26 25.54 -3.23
N LEU A 184 3.23 25.13 -4.04
CA LEU A 184 4.50 25.85 -4.21
C LEU A 184 4.32 27.24 -4.86
N THR A 185 3.32 27.41 -5.72
CA THR A 185 3.06 28.69 -6.42
C THR A 185 2.14 29.63 -5.68
N LEU A 186 1.22 29.11 -4.84
CA LEU A 186 0.20 29.91 -4.16
C LEU A 186 0.59 30.33 -2.74
N HIS A 187 1.50 29.60 -2.11
CA HIS A 187 1.89 29.84 -0.73
C HIS A 187 3.38 30.20 -0.63
N HIS A 188 3.70 31.19 0.21
CA HIS A 188 5.08 31.53 0.54
C HIS A 188 5.70 30.43 1.41
N ILE A 189 6.36 29.47 0.76
CA ILE A 189 6.99 28.30 1.43
C ILE A 189 8.08 28.74 2.39
N SER A 190 8.64 29.93 2.21
CA SER A 190 9.64 30.51 3.13
C SER A 190 9.20 30.47 4.59
N SER A 191 7.90 30.60 4.89
CA SER A 191 7.39 30.57 6.26
C SER A 191 7.36 29.14 6.87
N VAL A 192 7.30 28.10 6.04
CA VAL A 192 7.25 26.69 6.46
C VAL A 192 8.65 26.05 6.44
N TRP A 193 9.59 26.72 5.75
CA TRP A 193 10.98 26.28 5.60
C TRP A 193 11.90 26.72 6.74
N VAL A 194 11.33 27.28 7.81
CA VAL A 194 12.12 27.78 8.94
C VAL A 194 12.74 26.59 9.68
N SER A 195 14.07 26.51 9.70
CA SER A 195 14.80 25.59 10.56
C SER A 195 14.80 26.10 11.99
N GLY A 196 13.96 25.53 12.84
CA GLY A 196 13.98 25.73 14.30
C GLY A 196 14.68 24.57 15.02
N SER A 197 14.76 24.67 16.35
CA SER A 197 15.19 23.57 17.20
C SER A 197 14.23 22.37 17.00
N VAL A 198 14.80 21.18 16.78
CA VAL A 198 14.00 19.97 16.56
C VAL A 198 13.80 19.26 17.89
N PRO A 199 12.56 19.11 18.36
CA PRO A 199 12.31 18.24 19.49
C PRO A 199 12.67 16.80 19.12
N TYR A 200 13.67 16.24 19.78
CA TYR A 200 14.19 14.90 19.46
C TYR A 200 13.11 13.83 19.47
N GLY A 201 12.21 13.85 20.46
CA GLY A 201 11.09 12.90 20.55
C GLY A 201 10.13 12.98 19.36
N THR A 202 9.80 14.19 18.90
CA THR A 202 8.93 14.42 17.73
C THR A 202 9.59 13.93 16.44
N PHE A 203 10.89 14.15 16.30
CA PHE A 203 11.65 13.67 15.16
C PHE A 203 11.66 12.14 15.09
N LEU A 204 11.95 11.46 16.20
CA LEU A 204 11.88 10.00 16.29
C LEU A 204 10.47 9.47 16.04
N LEU A 205 9.44 10.14 16.54
CA LEU A 205 8.05 9.76 16.28
C LEU A 205 7.73 9.83 14.78
N ALA A 206 8.17 10.88 14.08
CA ALA A 206 7.95 10.98 12.63
C ALA A 206 8.71 9.89 11.84
N ILE A 207 9.94 9.55 12.24
CA ILE A 207 10.68 8.42 11.68
C ILE A 207 9.89 7.12 11.89
N THR A 208 9.40 6.89 13.11
CA THR A 208 8.64 5.69 13.46
C THR A 208 7.35 5.57 12.64
N LEU A 209 6.61 6.66 12.46
CA LEU A 209 5.40 6.69 11.65
C LEU A 209 5.69 6.30 10.19
N ALA A 210 6.73 6.89 9.59
CA ALA A 210 7.12 6.58 8.22
C ALA A 210 7.66 5.15 8.07
N ALA A 211 8.45 4.66 9.03
CA ALA A 211 8.95 3.29 9.03
C ALA A 211 7.81 2.28 9.17
N THR A 212 6.88 2.53 10.08
CA THR A 212 5.70 1.69 10.32
C THR A 212 4.85 1.59 9.05
N TRP A 213 4.68 2.67 8.30
CA TRP A 213 3.97 2.66 7.03
C TRP A 213 4.50 1.57 6.09
N GLN A 214 5.81 1.49 5.89
CA GLN A 214 6.43 0.49 5.01
C GLN A 214 6.43 -0.92 5.66
N ILE A 215 6.67 -1.01 6.96
CA ILE A 215 6.71 -2.29 7.68
C ILE A 215 5.35 -2.98 7.68
N THR A 216 4.24 -2.23 7.68
CA THR A 216 2.89 -2.82 7.61
C THR A 216 2.61 -3.54 6.30
N TYR A 217 3.35 -3.29 5.23
CA TYR A 217 3.28 -4.08 3.99
C TYR A 217 4.06 -5.40 4.08
N ALA A 218 5.05 -5.49 4.97
CA ALA A 218 5.93 -6.65 5.08
C ALA A 218 5.19 -8.00 5.26
N PRO A 219 4.10 -8.10 6.04
CA PRO A 219 3.40 -9.37 6.26
C PRO A 219 2.71 -9.98 5.05
N TYR A 220 2.56 -9.25 3.95
CA TYR A 220 1.85 -9.74 2.75
C TYR A 220 2.50 -9.32 1.42
N VAL A 221 3.62 -8.61 1.46
CA VAL A 221 4.31 -8.15 0.24
C VAL A 221 4.79 -9.31 -0.63
N ALA A 222 5.11 -10.45 -0.04
CA ALA A 222 5.54 -11.64 -0.76
C ALA A 222 4.43 -12.21 -1.66
N ASP A 223 3.16 -12.02 -1.32
CA ASP A 223 2.03 -12.48 -2.13
C ASP A 223 1.99 -11.77 -3.49
N TYR A 224 2.32 -10.48 -3.51
CA TYR A 224 2.42 -9.69 -4.76
C TYR A 224 3.64 -10.05 -5.61
N SER A 225 4.70 -10.53 -4.99
CA SER A 225 5.94 -10.91 -5.68
C SER A 225 5.98 -12.38 -6.10
N LEU A 226 5.02 -13.21 -5.66
CA LEU A 226 4.94 -14.65 -5.95
C LEU A 226 5.09 -14.99 -7.44
N SER A 227 4.50 -14.16 -8.31
CA SER A 227 4.52 -14.39 -9.75
C SER A 227 5.82 -13.98 -10.44
N LEU A 228 6.82 -13.44 -9.72
CA LEU A 228 8.10 -13.06 -10.33
C LEU A 228 8.93 -14.29 -10.70
N ILE A 229 9.56 -14.23 -11.89
CA ILE A 229 10.43 -15.29 -12.41
C ILE A 229 11.87 -15.10 -11.91
N HIS A 230 12.33 -13.85 -11.82
CA HIS A 230 13.68 -13.48 -11.41
C HIS A 230 13.64 -12.32 -10.40
N ILE A 231 14.39 -12.46 -9.33
CA ILE A 231 14.80 -11.36 -8.42
C ILE A 231 16.29 -11.22 -8.48
#